data_1a0f1b10f1e32537044726d59b59846f
#
_entry.id   1a0f1b10f1e32537044726d59b59846f
#
_cell.length_a   1.000
_cell.length_b   1.000
_cell.length_c   1.000
_cell.angle_alpha   90.00
_cell.angle_beta   90.00
_cell.angle_gamma   90.00
#
_symmetry.space_group_name_H-M   'P 1'
#
loop_
_entity.id
_entity.type
_entity.pdbx_description
1 polymer ?
#
loop_
_entity_poly.entity_id
_entity_poly.type
_entity_poly.pdbx_seq_one_letter_code
_entity_poly.pdbx_strand_id
1 'polypeptide(L)'
;YREYYISDKDYYCYRKGVFACHENITDSNGEQISNPYFADLQNGDIILTLSIHSLGWRHGHATIITDAEKGIGVQAVMVGEKSTYSYTSSWMKYPLVAVLRPKNVDKETRDAVALFAQQNLQGLDYSLLGGITSGRNAQKVPRATQCAHLVWYAYFACGVDVAPKSGLIITPKDLLHSESLEIVQVYGSILEV
;
A
#
# COMPACT_ATOMS: atom_id res chain seq x y z
N TYR A 1 18.03 -1.50 4.56
CA TYR A 1 17.55 -1.01 3.27
C TYR A 1 18.14 -1.88 2.16
N ARG A 2 17.29 -2.62 1.45
CA ARG A 2 17.68 -3.39 0.26
C ARG A 2 17.09 -2.72 -0.96
N GLU A 3 17.95 -2.20 -1.81
CA GLU A 3 17.58 -1.62 -3.08
C GLU A 3 17.80 -2.66 -4.18
N TYR A 4 16.75 -2.99 -4.91
CA TYR A 4 16.82 -3.89 -6.06
C TYR A 4 16.62 -3.06 -7.33
N TYR A 5 17.72 -2.79 -8.03
CA TYR A 5 17.64 -2.18 -9.35
C TYR A 5 17.25 -3.22 -10.38
N ILE A 6 16.22 -2.89 -11.12
CA ILE A 6 15.90 -3.59 -12.35
C ILE A 6 16.44 -2.68 -13.45
N SER A 7 17.73 -2.83 -13.77
CA SER A 7 18.33 -2.16 -14.93
C SER A 7 17.77 -2.76 -16.23
N ASP A 8 17.54 -1.94 -17.23
CA ASP A 8 17.22 -2.30 -18.63
C ASP A 8 15.86 -2.95 -18.86
N LYS A 9 14.81 -2.52 -18.12
CA LYS A 9 13.45 -2.99 -18.40
C LYS A 9 12.59 -1.88 -18.95
N ASP A 10 11.96 -2.16 -20.09
CA ASP A 10 10.93 -1.30 -20.64
C ASP A 10 9.67 -1.36 -19.77
N TYR A 11 9.10 -0.19 -19.50
CA TYR A 11 7.86 -0.07 -18.76
C TYR A 11 6.69 -0.14 -19.72
N TYR A 12 5.75 -1.00 -19.43
CA TYR A 12 4.48 -1.04 -20.12
C TYR A 12 3.36 -0.51 -19.26
N CYS A 13 2.60 0.46 -19.80
CA CYS A 13 1.41 0.99 -19.15
C CYS A 13 0.17 0.28 -19.68
N TYR A 14 -0.39 -0.62 -18.89
CA TYR A 14 -1.64 -1.30 -19.22
C TYR A 14 -2.84 -0.47 -18.75
N ARG A 15 -3.66 0.00 -19.69
CA ARG A 15 -4.92 0.65 -19.37
C ARG A 15 -6.00 -0.39 -19.05
N LYS A 16 -6.43 -0.41 -17.80
CA LYS A 16 -7.63 -1.12 -17.40
C LYS A 16 -8.77 -0.11 -17.31
N GLY A 17 -9.48 0.11 -18.42
CA GLY A 17 -10.55 1.11 -18.51
C GLY A 17 -10.06 2.50 -18.92
N VAL A 18 -11.01 3.44 -19.07
CA VAL A 18 -10.74 4.83 -19.52
C VAL A 18 -10.05 5.66 -18.45
N PHE A 19 -10.16 5.29 -17.18
CA PHE A 19 -9.79 6.13 -16.05
C PHE A 19 -8.61 5.62 -15.22
N ALA A 20 -8.22 4.37 -15.36
CA ALA A 20 -7.13 3.79 -14.55
C ALA A 20 -6.07 3.10 -15.43
N CYS A 21 -4.82 3.25 -15.03
CA CYS A 21 -3.67 2.69 -15.70
C CYS A 21 -2.70 2.11 -14.68
N HIS A 22 -2.11 0.97 -14.99
CA HIS A 22 -1.05 0.35 -14.24
C HIS A 22 0.23 0.31 -15.07
N GLU A 23 1.36 0.63 -14.46
CA GLU A 23 2.67 0.32 -15.03
C GLU A 23 3.04 -1.11 -14.61
N ASN A 24 3.42 -1.95 -15.56
CA ASN A 24 3.92 -3.31 -15.30
C ASN A 24 5.33 -3.45 -15.87
N ILE A 25 6.13 -4.32 -15.25
CA ILE A 25 7.45 -4.66 -15.75
C ILE A 25 7.29 -5.64 -16.91
N THR A 26 7.97 -5.36 -18.03
CA THR A 26 8.05 -6.28 -19.17
C THR A 26 9.50 -6.62 -19.49
N ASP A 27 9.73 -7.74 -20.19
CA ASP A 27 10.98 -8.05 -20.83
C ASP A 27 11.12 -7.32 -22.18
N SER A 28 12.23 -7.57 -22.88
CA SER A 28 12.51 -7.01 -24.22
C SER A 28 11.51 -7.41 -25.30
N ASN A 29 10.70 -8.45 -25.07
CA ASN A 29 9.67 -8.93 -26.00
C ASN A 29 8.29 -8.36 -25.65
N GLY A 30 8.18 -7.55 -24.59
CA GLY A 30 6.92 -7.00 -24.09
C GLY A 30 6.12 -7.96 -23.20
N GLU A 31 6.66 -9.13 -22.86
CA GLU A 31 6.01 -10.06 -21.95
C GLU A 31 6.14 -9.61 -20.49
N GLN A 32 5.05 -9.70 -19.74
CA GLN A 32 5.06 -9.31 -18.32
C GLN A 32 5.98 -10.23 -17.52
N ILE A 33 6.87 -9.61 -16.76
CA ILE A 33 7.73 -10.30 -15.80
C ILE A 33 7.43 -9.81 -14.39
N SER A 34 8.08 -10.41 -13.40
CA SER A 34 7.89 -10.08 -11.99
C SER A 34 9.21 -9.76 -11.32
N ASN A 35 9.16 -8.86 -10.35
CA ASN A 35 10.24 -8.67 -9.39
C ASN A 35 10.49 -9.96 -8.59
N PRO A 36 11.66 -10.12 -7.96
CA PRO A 36 11.87 -11.15 -6.95
C PRO A 36 10.88 -11.00 -5.80
N TYR A 37 10.63 -12.08 -5.06
CA TYR A 37 9.77 -12.03 -3.88
C TYR A 37 10.31 -11.06 -2.83
N PHE A 38 9.39 -10.44 -2.10
CA PHE A 38 9.75 -9.63 -0.94
C PHE A 38 10.45 -10.48 0.11
N ALA A 39 11.62 -10.03 0.54
CA ALA A 39 12.37 -10.69 1.61
C ALA A 39 11.93 -10.16 2.97
N ASP A 40 11.94 -11.03 3.97
CA ASP A 40 11.78 -10.65 5.39
C ASP A 40 10.53 -9.79 5.69
N LEU A 41 9.41 -10.02 4.97
CA LEU A 41 8.13 -9.39 5.30
C LEU A 41 7.71 -9.75 6.71
N GLN A 42 7.12 -8.78 7.39
CA GLN A 42 6.55 -8.95 8.71
C GLN A 42 5.08 -8.49 8.73
N ASN A 43 4.31 -9.02 9.68
CA ASN A 43 2.98 -8.52 9.95
C ASN A 43 3.02 -7.03 10.26
N GLY A 44 2.07 -6.27 9.74
CA GLY A 44 2.04 -4.82 9.84
C GLY A 44 2.88 -4.08 8.79
N ASP A 45 3.77 -4.75 8.03
CA ASP A 45 4.46 -4.07 6.93
C ASP A 45 3.45 -3.49 5.93
N ILE A 46 3.84 -2.39 5.32
CA ILE A 46 3.03 -1.69 4.33
C ILE A 46 3.71 -1.87 2.97
N ILE A 47 3.01 -2.48 2.01
CA ILE A 47 3.48 -2.48 0.62
C ILE A 47 2.82 -1.32 -0.10
N LEU A 48 3.63 -0.54 -0.80
CA LEU A 48 3.20 0.65 -1.51
C LEU A 48 3.79 0.67 -2.91
N THR A 49 2.98 1.08 -3.90
CA THR A 49 3.43 1.37 -5.25
C THR A 49 2.99 2.76 -5.70
N LEU A 50 3.79 3.42 -6.52
CA LEU A 50 3.40 4.63 -7.23
C LEU A 50 3.11 4.36 -8.72
N SER A 51 3.07 3.10 -9.14
CA SER A 51 2.86 2.68 -10.52
C SER A 51 1.38 2.60 -10.94
N ILE A 52 0.49 3.28 -10.20
CA ILE A 52 -0.94 3.33 -10.51
C ILE A 52 -1.37 4.78 -10.73
N HIS A 53 -2.06 5.00 -11.85
CA HIS A 53 -2.50 6.31 -12.32
C HIS A 53 -4.00 6.33 -12.56
N SER A 54 -4.61 7.50 -12.36
CA SER A 54 -5.98 7.80 -12.81
C SER A 54 -5.99 9.17 -13.47
N LEU A 55 -6.52 9.26 -14.69
CA LEU A 55 -6.56 10.50 -15.48
C LEU A 55 -5.19 11.21 -15.59
N GLY A 56 -4.11 10.44 -15.67
CA GLY A 56 -2.74 10.98 -15.69
C GLY A 56 -2.15 11.36 -14.32
N TRP A 57 -2.94 11.31 -13.25
CA TRP A 57 -2.46 11.54 -11.91
C TRP A 57 -1.94 10.24 -11.28
N ARG A 58 -0.66 10.25 -10.93
CA ARG A 58 0.04 9.14 -10.26
C ARG A 58 -0.33 9.16 -8.76
N HIS A 59 -1.41 8.50 -8.40
CA HIS A 59 -1.90 8.47 -7.01
C HIS A 59 -1.36 7.29 -6.19
N GLY A 60 -0.91 6.23 -6.87
CA GLY A 60 -0.36 5.05 -6.22
C GLY A 60 -1.40 4.15 -5.57
N HIS A 61 -0.90 3.15 -4.84
CA HIS A 61 -1.71 2.20 -4.08
C HIS A 61 -0.96 1.68 -2.86
N ALA A 62 -1.68 1.22 -1.83
CA ALA A 62 -1.09 0.67 -0.62
C ALA A 62 -1.92 -0.49 -0.06
N THR A 63 -1.23 -1.41 0.61
CA THR A 63 -1.82 -2.50 1.40
C THR A 63 -1.08 -2.66 2.71
N ILE A 64 -1.74 -3.18 3.73
CA ILE A 64 -1.10 -3.60 4.98
C ILE A 64 -1.00 -5.12 5.02
N ILE A 65 0.16 -5.64 5.40
CA ILE A 65 0.41 -7.09 5.53
C ILE A 65 -0.20 -7.60 6.82
N THR A 66 -1.07 -8.60 6.70
CA THR A 66 -1.79 -9.20 7.83
C THR A 66 -1.36 -10.64 8.13
N ASP A 67 -0.76 -11.33 7.15
CA ASP A 67 -0.15 -12.65 7.29
C ASP A 67 1.09 -12.70 6.39
N ALA A 68 2.24 -12.40 6.97
CA ALA A 68 3.50 -12.32 6.23
C ALA A 68 3.98 -13.69 5.71
N GLU A 69 3.68 -14.78 6.44
CA GLU A 69 4.07 -16.13 6.03
C GLU A 69 3.33 -16.56 4.77
N LYS A 70 2.04 -16.22 4.67
CA LYS A 70 1.22 -16.51 3.48
C LYS A 70 1.26 -15.42 2.42
N GLY A 71 1.94 -14.29 2.70
CA GLY A 71 1.99 -13.16 1.79
C GLY A 71 0.60 -12.52 1.58
N ILE A 72 -0.18 -12.40 2.65
CA ILE A 72 -1.53 -11.83 2.60
C ILE A 72 -1.56 -10.47 3.29
N GLY A 73 -2.23 -9.51 2.66
CA GLY A 73 -2.55 -8.20 3.21
C GLY A 73 -4.03 -7.85 3.06
N VAL A 74 -4.40 -6.65 3.49
CA VAL A 74 -5.75 -6.07 3.31
C VAL A 74 -5.62 -4.73 2.60
N GLN A 75 -6.47 -4.51 1.60
CA GLN A 75 -6.47 -3.33 0.74
C GLN A 75 -7.89 -2.85 0.39
N ALA A 76 -8.01 -1.59 -0.05
CA ALA A 76 -9.19 -1.06 -0.71
C ALA A 76 -8.79 -0.56 -2.11
N VAL A 77 -9.39 -1.07 -3.17
CA VAL A 77 -8.89 -0.90 -4.54
C VAL A 77 -9.57 0.23 -5.29
N MET A 78 -10.90 0.19 -5.44
CA MET A 78 -11.61 1.14 -6.29
C MET A 78 -13.07 1.33 -5.91
N VAL A 79 -13.67 2.39 -6.43
CA VAL A 79 -15.10 2.69 -6.26
C VAL A 79 -15.95 1.53 -6.77
N GLY A 80 -16.93 1.13 -5.98
CA GLY A 80 -17.82 0.02 -6.28
C GLY A 80 -17.35 -1.34 -5.75
N GLU A 81 -16.12 -1.41 -5.24
CA GLU A 81 -15.59 -2.60 -4.58
C GLU A 81 -15.46 -2.38 -3.07
N LYS A 82 -15.49 -3.48 -2.35
CA LYS A 82 -15.22 -3.49 -0.91
C LYS A 82 -13.75 -3.79 -0.64
N SER A 83 -13.23 -3.28 0.49
CA SER A 83 -11.91 -3.68 0.97
C SER A 83 -11.82 -5.20 1.14
N THR A 84 -10.71 -5.78 0.72
CA THR A 84 -10.54 -7.23 0.60
C THR A 84 -9.09 -7.64 0.80
N TYR A 85 -8.83 -8.92 0.77
CA TYR A 85 -7.48 -9.47 0.80
C TYR A 85 -6.65 -9.03 -0.42
N SER A 86 -5.35 -8.88 -0.18
CA SER A 86 -4.31 -8.64 -1.18
C SER A 86 -3.25 -9.72 -1.05
N TYR A 87 -2.79 -10.23 -2.19
CA TYR A 87 -1.67 -11.18 -2.20
C TYR A 87 -0.39 -10.46 -2.66
N THR A 88 0.70 -10.67 -1.95
CA THR A 88 1.99 -10.03 -2.25
C THR A 88 2.47 -10.34 -3.68
N SER A 89 2.14 -11.53 -4.21
CA SER A 89 2.44 -11.91 -5.59
C SER A 89 1.85 -10.94 -6.63
N SER A 90 0.71 -10.31 -6.34
CA SER A 90 0.08 -9.34 -7.25
C SER A 90 0.84 -8.00 -7.34
N TRP A 91 1.74 -7.74 -6.40
CA TRP A 91 2.55 -6.51 -6.33
C TRP A 91 3.88 -6.62 -7.08
N MET A 92 4.35 -7.87 -7.35
CA MET A 92 5.62 -8.13 -8.01
C MET A 92 5.71 -7.63 -9.44
N LYS A 93 4.58 -7.36 -10.08
CA LYS A 93 4.48 -6.84 -11.45
C LYS A 93 4.79 -5.34 -11.58
N TYR A 94 4.75 -4.60 -10.47
CA TYR A 94 4.95 -3.16 -10.52
C TYR A 94 6.43 -2.80 -10.58
N PRO A 95 6.82 -1.83 -11.44
CA PRO A 95 8.20 -1.37 -11.54
C PRO A 95 8.68 -0.59 -10.31
N LEU A 96 7.75 0.00 -9.57
CA LEU A 96 7.99 0.81 -8.39
C LEU A 96 7.22 0.27 -7.20
N VAL A 97 7.92 -0.39 -6.27
CA VAL A 97 7.31 -0.93 -5.05
C VAL A 97 8.22 -0.68 -3.86
N ALA A 98 7.66 -0.20 -2.76
CA ALA A 98 8.33 -0.09 -1.48
C ALA A 98 7.63 -0.93 -0.42
N VAL A 99 8.42 -1.50 0.48
CA VAL A 99 7.96 -2.03 1.76
C VAL A 99 8.36 -1.04 2.85
N LEU A 100 7.37 -0.54 3.56
CA LEU A 100 7.54 0.39 4.67
C LEU A 100 7.25 -0.32 5.99
N ARG A 101 7.98 0.08 7.03
CA ARG A 101 7.78 -0.41 8.40
C ARG A 101 7.77 0.75 9.38
N PRO A 102 6.87 0.77 10.38
CA PRO A 102 6.88 1.84 11.38
C PRO A 102 8.12 1.78 12.25
N LYS A 103 8.74 2.95 12.44
CA LYS A 103 9.87 3.13 13.34
C LYS A 103 9.42 3.02 14.80
N ASN A 104 10.25 2.41 15.63
CA ASN A 104 10.02 2.34 17.08
C ASN A 104 8.70 1.67 17.48
N VAL A 105 8.16 0.80 16.61
CA VAL A 105 6.99 -0.03 16.90
C VAL A 105 7.45 -1.48 17.00
N ASP A 106 7.22 -2.09 18.14
CA ASP A 106 7.62 -3.47 18.37
C ASP A 106 6.81 -4.49 17.56
N LYS A 107 7.28 -5.71 17.52
CA LYS A 107 6.63 -6.78 16.76
C LYS A 107 5.24 -7.08 17.28
N GLU A 108 5.04 -7.06 18.59
CA GLU A 108 3.75 -7.37 19.22
C GLU A 108 2.70 -6.36 18.80
N THR A 109 3.02 -5.08 18.82
CA THR A 109 2.13 -4.01 18.32
C THR A 109 1.83 -4.18 16.83
N ARG A 110 2.82 -4.51 16.00
CA ARG A 110 2.60 -4.74 14.57
C ARG A 110 1.71 -5.96 14.30
N ASP A 111 1.88 -7.04 15.07
CA ASP A 111 1.01 -8.23 14.99
C ASP A 111 -0.43 -7.87 15.40
N ALA A 112 -0.61 -7.05 16.44
CA ALA A 112 -1.92 -6.57 16.85
C ALA A 112 -2.60 -5.70 15.77
N VAL A 113 -1.84 -4.81 15.12
CA VAL A 113 -2.32 -3.99 13.99
C VAL A 113 -2.72 -4.87 12.81
N ALA A 114 -1.91 -5.88 12.48
CA ALA A 114 -2.21 -6.82 11.40
C ALA A 114 -3.50 -7.61 11.67
N LEU A 115 -3.66 -8.10 12.89
CA LEU A 115 -4.87 -8.80 13.33
C LEU A 115 -6.09 -7.87 13.30
N PHE A 116 -5.96 -6.63 13.78
CA PHE A 116 -7.02 -5.63 13.73
C PHE A 116 -7.46 -5.36 12.28
N ALA A 117 -6.50 -5.15 11.37
CA ALA A 117 -6.80 -4.94 9.95
C ALA A 117 -7.54 -6.13 9.32
N GLN A 118 -7.08 -7.35 9.62
CA GLN A 118 -7.70 -8.58 9.13
C GLN A 118 -9.15 -8.73 9.60
N GLN A 119 -9.43 -8.40 10.86
CA GLN A 119 -10.75 -8.61 11.48
C GLN A 119 -11.74 -7.49 11.20
N ASN A 120 -11.27 -6.26 11.05
CA ASN A 120 -12.14 -5.08 11.09
C ASN A 120 -12.14 -4.25 9.79
N LEU A 121 -11.12 -4.39 8.93
CA LEU A 121 -10.98 -3.51 7.77
C LEU A 121 -11.28 -4.19 6.43
N GLN A 122 -11.89 -5.37 6.46
CA GLN A 122 -12.46 -6.02 5.29
C GLN A 122 -13.95 -5.71 5.15
N GLY A 123 -14.43 -5.70 3.91
CA GLY A 123 -15.84 -5.46 3.60
C GLY A 123 -16.28 -4.00 3.69
N LEU A 124 -15.35 -3.05 3.90
CA LEU A 124 -15.64 -1.62 3.90
C LEU A 124 -15.88 -1.10 2.47
N ASP A 125 -16.80 -0.17 2.32
CA ASP A 125 -17.02 0.48 1.04
C ASP A 125 -15.81 1.33 0.62
N TYR A 126 -15.59 1.50 -0.69
CA TYR A 126 -14.54 2.40 -1.16
C TYR A 126 -15.02 3.85 -1.21
N SER A 127 -14.22 4.76 -0.66
CA SER A 127 -14.46 6.21 -0.77
C SER A 127 -13.15 6.97 -0.75
N LEU A 128 -12.92 7.81 -1.76
CA LEU A 128 -11.78 8.74 -1.78
C LEU A 128 -11.80 9.71 -0.60
N LEU A 129 -12.99 10.01 -0.07
CA LEU A 129 -13.21 10.92 1.05
C LEU A 129 -13.33 10.18 2.40
N GLY A 130 -12.98 8.88 2.46
CA GLY A 130 -13.11 8.04 3.66
C GLY A 130 -12.48 8.67 4.90
N GLY A 131 -11.28 9.24 4.75
CA GLY A 131 -10.57 9.93 5.83
C GLY A 131 -11.26 11.21 6.32
N ILE A 132 -11.95 11.94 5.42
CA ILE A 132 -12.72 13.15 5.80
C ILE A 132 -13.97 12.77 6.58
N THR A 133 -14.69 11.75 6.10
CA THR A 133 -15.98 11.34 6.69
C THR A 133 -15.83 10.60 8.01
N SER A 134 -14.74 9.87 8.22
CA SER A 134 -14.45 9.16 9.46
C SER A 134 -13.73 10.03 10.50
N GLY A 135 -13.00 11.05 10.03
CA GLY A 135 -12.12 11.86 10.86
C GLY A 135 -11.02 11.01 11.51
N ARG A 136 -10.24 11.62 12.41
CA ARG A 136 -9.24 10.92 13.24
C ARG A 136 -9.90 10.38 14.52
N ASN A 137 -10.74 9.37 14.37
CA ASN A 137 -11.44 8.73 15.49
C ASN A 137 -11.10 7.23 15.55
N ALA A 138 -10.21 6.86 16.48
CA ALA A 138 -9.76 5.49 16.68
C ALA A 138 -10.84 4.55 17.24
N GLN A 139 -11.91 5.08 17.83
CA GLN A 139 -12.95 4.28 18.49
C GLN A 139 -14.03 3.75 17.54
N LYS A 140 -14.04 4.21 16.30
CA LYS A 140 -15.10 3.87 15.35
C LYS A 140 -14.52 3.48 14.01
N VAL A 141 -14.64 2.18 13.67
CA VAL A 141 -14.26 1.69 12.34
C VAL A 141 -15.00 2.47 11.26
N PRO A 142 -14.30 3.00 10.25
CA PRO A 142 -14.91 3.75 9.17
C PRO A 142 -15.86 2.87 8.35
N ARG A 143 -16.97 3.42 7.87
CA ARG A 143 -17.86 2.70 6.96
C ARG A 143 -17.29 2.57 5.55
N ALA A 144 -16.45 3.53 5.16
CA ALA A 144 -15.82 3.57 3.85
C ALA A 144 -14.37 4.04 3.98
N THR A 145 -13.51 3.55 3.11
CA THR A 145 -12.08 3.81 3.14
C THR A 145 -11.49 3.87 1.74
N GLN A 146 -10.26 4.32 1.61
CA GLN A 146 -9.40 4.14 0.45
C GLN A 146 -8.06 3.50 0.90
N CYS A 147 -7.21 3.10 -0.03
CA CYS A 147 -6.06 2.26 0.24
C CYS A 147 -5.13 2.79 1.36
N ALA A 148 -4.65 4.03 1.24
CA ALA A 148 -3.74 4.60 2.23
C ALA A 148 -4.43 4.97 3.55
N HIS A 149 -5.70 5.38 3.51
CA HIS A 149 -6.49 5.61 4.70
C HIS A 149 -6.73 4.31 5.48
N LEU A 150 -7.00 3.19 4.79
CA LEU A 150 -7.14 1.87 5.42
C LEU A 150 -5.87 1.49 6.19
N VAL A 151 -4.70 1.62 5.54
CA VAL A 151 -3.40 1.34 6.13
C VAL A 151 -3.15 2.21 7.36
N TRP A 152 -3.33 3.52 7.22
CA TRP A 152 -3.19 4.47 8.33
C TRP A 152 -4.13 4.15 9.48
N TYR A 153 -5.42 3.87 9.17
CA TYR A 153 -6.42 3.61 10.19
C TYR A 153 -6.13 2.34 10.99
N ALA A 154 -5.58 1.30 10.35
CA ALA A 154 -5.15 0.09 11.05
C ALA A 154 -4.19 0.40 12.19
N TYR A 155 -3.20 1.24 11.93
CA TYR A 155 -2.25 1.69 12.93
C TYR A 155 -2.86 2.65 13.94
N PHE A 156 -3.61 3.63 13.45
CA PHE A 156 -4.22 4.67 14.29
C PHE A 156 -5.17 4.08 15.34
N ALA A 157 -5.96 3.07 14.98
CA ALA A 157 -6.85 2.36 15.90
C ALA A 157 -6.09 1.62 17.02
N CYS A 158 -4.83 1.25 16.77
CA CYS A 158 -3.94 0.61 17.74
C CYS A 158 -3.00 1.62 18.44
N GLY A 159 -3.27 2.92 18.33
CA GLY A 159 -2.52 3.97 19.04
C GLY A 159 -1.23 4.44 18.35
N VAL A 160 -1.00 4.06 17.10
CA VAL A 160 0.20 4.43 16.32
C VAL A 160 -0.22 5.34 15.15
N ASP A 161 0.29 6.57 15.10
CA ASP A 161 0.04 7.45 13.94
C ASP A 161 1.21 7.38 12.95
N VAL A 162 1.01 6.64 11.87
CA VAL A 162 2.02 6.46 10.81
C VAL A 162 2.01 7.57 9.75
N ALA A 163 1.10 8.53 9.84
CA ALA A 163 1.04 9.70 8.95
C ALA A 163 0.61 10.98 9.71
N PRO A 164 1.34 11.40 10.76
CA PRO A 164 0.92 12.48 11.66
C PRO A 164 0.83 13.84 10.97
N LYS A 165 1.60 14.06 9.90
CA LYS A 165 1.64 15.31 9.13
C LYS A 165 0.72 15.30 7.90
N SER A 166 -0.02 14.20 7.65
CA SER A 166 -0.95 14.13 6.52
C SER A 166 -2.15 15.06 6.71
N GLY A 167 -2.73 15.49 5.58
CA GLY A 167 -3.98 16.24 5.57
C GLY A 167 -5.21 15.39 5.94
N LEU A 168 -6.38 15.87 5.57
CA LEU A 168 -7.65 15.15 5.78
C LEU A 168 -7.77 13.90 4.89
N ILE A 169 -7.10 13.90 3.74
CA ILE A 169 -7.01 12.76 2.83
C ILE A 169 -5.57 12.23 2.91
N ILE A 170 -5.41 11.00 3.34
CA ILE A 170 -4.11 10.33 3.42
C ILE A 170 -3.84 9.65 2.09
N THR A 171 -2.70 9.93 1.49
CA THR A 171 -2.30 9.37 0.20
C THR A 171 -1.14 8.37 0.36
N PRO A 172 -0.89 7.49 -0.62
CA PRO A 172 0.32 6.67 -0.64
C PRO A 172 1.61 7.49 -0.55
N LYS A 173 1.66 8.70 -1.11
CA LYS A 173 2.81 9.61 -0.97
C LYS A 173 2.99 10.10 0.47
N ASP A 174 1.91 10.35 1.21
CA ASP A 174 2.02 10.73 2.63
C ASP A 174 2.63 9.60 3.46
N LEU A 175 2.28 8.35 3.17
CA LEU A 175 2.90 7.18 3.82
C LEU A 175 4.38 7.06 3.43
N LEU A 176 4.71 7.19 2.14
CA LEU A 176 6.09 7.09 1.65
C LEU A 176 7.02 8.13 2.28
N HIS A 177 6.54 9.36 2.47
CA HIS A 177 7.32 10.47 3.03
C HIS A 177 7.13 10.64 4.54
N SER A 178 6.43 9.73 5.19
CA SER A 178 6.21 9.82 6.63
C SER A 178 7.50 9.61 7.42
N GLU A 179 7.80 10.54 8.32
CA GLU A 179 8.93 10.42 9.25
C GLU A 179 8.75 9.27 10.25
N SER A 180 7.50 8.78 10.44
CA SER A 180 7.18 7.65 11.30
C SER A 180 7.43 6.29 10.65
N LEU A 181 7.73 6.26 9.35
CA LEU A 181 7.98 5.06 8.58
C LEU A 181 9.43 5.01 8.09
N GLU A 182 9.95 3.83 7.91
CA GLU A 182 11.22 3.56 7.24
C GLU A 182 10.98 2.66 6.03
N ILE A 183 11.76 2.86 4.98
CA ILE A 183 11.79 1.96 3.82
C ILE A 183 12.69 0.79 4.18
N VAL A 184 12.13 -0.42 4.28
CA VAL A 184 12.90 -1.65 4.56
C VAL A 184 13.28 -2.39 3.29
N GLN A 185 12.53 -2.20 2.21
CA GLN A 185 12.81 -2.79 0.90
C GLN A 185 12.22 -1.93 -0.21
N VAL A 186 12.89 -1.87 -1.36
CA VAL A 186 12.41 -1.16 -2.54
C VAL A 186 12.79 -1.91 -3.81
N TYR A 187 11.89 -1.85 -4.80
CA TYR A 187 12.14 -2.25 -6.18
C TYR A 187 11.93 -1.03 -7.08
N GLY A 188 12.87 -0.79 -7.98
CA GLY A 188 12.88 0.40 -8.81
C GLY A 188 13.31 1.66 -8.05
N SER A 189 13.37 2.81 -8.76
CA SER A 189 13.77 4.08 -8.16
C SER A 189 12.54 4.84 -7.64
N ILE A 190 12.47 5.03 -6.33
CA ILE A 190 11.40 5.82 -5.66
C ILE A 190 11.81 7.30 -5.52
N LEU A 191 13.09 7.61 -5.69
CA LEU A 191 13.66 8.93 -5.43
C LEU A 191 13.30 9.96 -6.49
N GLU A 192 12.72 9.57 -7.61
CA GLU A 192 12.40 10.46 -8.75
C GLU A 192 10.91 10.83 -8.86
N VAL A 193 10.10 10.60 -7.80
CA VAL A 193 8.65 10.79 -7.86
C VAL A 193 8.14 11.84 -6.87
#